data_b42bc09be4ed7c9279e7af8554bd0a9b
#
_entry.id   b42bc09be4ed7c9279e7af8554bd0a9b
#
_cell.length_a   1.000
_cell.length_b   1.000
_cell.length_c   1.000
_cell.angle_alpha   90.00
_cell.angle_beta   90.00
_cell.angle_gamma   90.00
#
_symmetry.space_group_name_H-M   'P 1'
#
loop_
_entity.id
_entity.type
_entity.pdbx_description
1 polymer ?
#
loop_
_entity_poly.entity_id
_entity_poly.type
_entity_poly.pdbx_seq_one_letter_code
_entity_poly.pdbx_strand_id
1 'polypeptide(L)'
;EAMAGGGGDLSLIGQFGVGFYSVYLVADKVQVTSKHNDDEQYKWSSSAGGSFTVVKDETDYGLGRGTRIVLHLKEDMSDFLEERKLKDLVKKHSEFIGFPINLWVEKTTEKEVTDSDSDEDEEEEKEGEDDDAPKVEDVTDKKKEKKTKKVKQVSHEWEVLNKQKPIW
;
A
#
# COMPACT_ATOMS: atom_id res chain seq x y z
N GLU A 1 9.94 -29.32 14.54
CA GLU A 1 11.23 -29.98 14.14
C GLU A 1 12.44 -29.05 14.27
N ALA A 2 12.30 -27.73 14.09
CA ALA A 2 13.42 -26.78 14.21
C ALA A 2 13.96 -26.60 15.64
N MET A 3 13.22 -26.98 16.67
CA MET A 3 13.64 -26.90 18.07
C MET A 3 14.48 -28.07 18.57
N ALA A 4 14.59 -29.17 17.81
CA ALA A 4 15.31 -30.37 18.22
C ALA A 4 16.79 -30.42 17.79
N GLY A 5 17.23 -29.51 16.94
CA GLY A 5 18.63 -29.37 16.53
C GLY A 5 19.28 -28.23 17.28
N GLY A 6 20.22 -28.55 18.19
CA GLY A 6 20.92 -27.65 19.13
C GLY A 6 21.77 -26.53 18.49
N GLY A 7 21.19 -25.74 17.61
CA GLY A 7 21.74 -24.54 16.98
C GLY A 7 20.62 -23.63 16.54
N GLY A 8 19.69 -23.29 17.48
CA GLY A 8 18.54 -22.43 17.18
C GLY A 8 19.01 -21.10 16.61
N ASP A 9 18.72 -20.88 15.36
CA ASP A 9 18.88 -19.58 14.72
C ASP A 9 18.08 -18.54 15.52
N LEU A 10 18.77 -17.63 16.19
CA LEU A 10 18.19 -16.55 17.00
C LEU A 10 17.28 -15.62 16.17
N SER A 11 17.25 -15.78 14.85
CA SER A 11 16.39 -15.05 13.92
C SER A 11 14.96 -15.62 13.82
N LEU A 12 14.67 -16.79 14.42
CA LEU A 12 13.35 -17.40 14.37
C LEU A 12 12.29 -16.57 15.11
N ILE A 13 11.27 -16.16 14.38
CA ILE A 13 10.08 -15.48 14.91
C ILE A 13 9.00 -16.53 15.21
N GLY A 14 8.23 -16.31 16.26
CA GLY A 14 7.08 -17.18 16.58
C GLY A 14 7.46 -18.52 17.23
N GLN A 15 8.55 -18.59 17.96
CA GLN A 15 9.04 -19.81 18.60
C GLN A 15 8.02 -20.52 19.48
N PHE A 16 7.12 -19.80 20.14
CA PHE A 16 6.09 -20.33 21.04
C PHE A 16 4.75 -20.60 20.34
N GLY A 17 4.53 -20.13 19.11
CA GLY A 17 3.32 -20.35 18.35
C GLY A 17 2.05 -19.65 18.88
N VAL A 18 2.18 -18.80 19.90
CA VAL A 18 1.02 -18.17 20.58
C VAL A 18 0.82 -16.70 20.24
N GLY A 19 1.80 -16.03 19.63
CA GLY A 19 1.75 -14.60 19.31
C GLY A 19 0.58 -14.23 18.41
N PHE A 20 0.15 -15.13 17.53
CA PHE A 20 -0.99 -14.91 16.65
C PHE A 20 -2.28 -14.53 17.41
N TYR A 21 -2.53 -15.12 18.58
CA TYR A 21 -3.76 -14.86 19.33
C TYR A 21 -3.88 -13.43 19.87
N SER A 22 -2.78 -12.67 19.87
CA SER A 22 -2.80 -11.24 20.23
C SER A 22 -3.67 -10.39 19.29
N VAL A 23 -4.01 -10.88 18.09
CA VAL A 23 -4.92 -10.20 17.14
C VAL A 23 -6.29 -9.90 17.76
N TYR A 24 -6.75 -10.73 18.68
CA TYR A 24 -8.03 -10.53 19.37
C TYR A 24 -8.04 -9.41 20.42
N LEU A 25 -6.88 -8.83 20.71
CA LEU A 25 -6.82 -7.60 21.50
C LEU A 25 -7.40 -6.42 20.73
N VAL A 26 -7.26 -6.41 19.41
CA VAL A 26 -7.65 -5.29 18.54
C VAL A 26 -8.78 -5.63 17.57
N ALA A 27 -9.08 -6.91 17.35
CA ALA A 27 -10.06 -7.35 16.37
C ALA A 27 -11.16 -8.22 16.99
N ASP A 28 -12.39 -8.03 16.52
CA ASP A 28 -13.55 -8.87 16.87
C ASP A 28 -13.61 -10.13 16.02
N LYS A 29 -13.14 -10.05 14.78
CA LYS A 29 -13.12 -11.17 13.84
C LYS A 29 -11.80 -11.18 13.07
N VAL A 30 -11.27 -12.37 12.89
CA VAL A 30 -10.03 -12.61 12.16
C VAL A 30 -10.28 -13.62 11.04
N GLN A 31 -9.74 -13.34 9.86
CA GLN A 31 -9.73 -14.25 8.73
C GLN A 31 -8.28 -14.47 8.28
N VAL A 32 -7.89 -15.71 8.13
CA VAL A 32 -6.55 -16.10 7.69
C VAL A 32 -6.71 -16.94 6.43
N THR A 33 -6.18 -16.44 5.32
CA THR A 33 -6.09 -17.19 4.07
C THR A 33 -4.64 -17.62 3.88
N SER A 34 -4.41 -18.90 3.65
CA SER A 34 -3.07 -19.45 3.48
C SER A 34 -3.00 -20.31 2.22
N LYS A 35 -1.88 -20.19 1.49
CA LYS A 35 -1.59 -20.97 0.27
C LYS A 35 -0.14 -21.45 0.32
N HIS A 36 0.02 -22.76 0.13
CA HIS A 36 1.30 -23.41 -0.08
C HIS A 36 1.42 -23.91 -1.53
N ASN A 37 2.63 -24.13 -2.03
CA ASN A 37 2.85 -24.56 -3.41
C ASN A 37 2.17 -25.92 -3.70
N ASP A 38 2.24 -26.84 -2.71
CA ASP A 38 1.81 -28.24 -2.85
C ASP A 38 0.40 -28.48 -2.29
N ASP A 39 -0.32 -27.42 -1.91
CA ASP A 39 -1.63 -27.53 -1.30
C ASP A 39 -2.60 -26.49 -1.85
N GLU A 40 -3.88 -26.69 -1.63
CA GLU A 40 -4.94 -25.78 -2.00
C GLU A 40 -4.98 -24.58 -1.03
N GLN A 41 -5.64 -23.52 -1.45
CA GLN A 41 -5.84 -22.34 -0.61
C GLN A 41 -6.99 -22.59 0.36
N TYR A 42 -6.75 -22.32 1.65
CA TYR A 42 -7.75 -22.42 2.71
C TYR A 42 -7.92 -21.09 3.43
N LYS A 43 -9.16 -20.84 3.82
CA LYS A 43 -9.55 -19.70 4.65
C LYS A 43 -10.05 -20.19 6.01
N TRP A 44 -9.34 -19.78 7.04
CA TRP A 44 -9.76 -19.91 8.43
C TRP A 44 -10.41 -18.62 8.90
N SER A 45 -11.48 -18.69 9.70
CA SER A 45 -12.08 -17.52 10.32
C SER A 45 -12.64 -17.82 11.70
N SER A 46 -12.48 -16.86 12.60
CA SER A 46 -12.98 -16.95 13.98
C SER A 46 -13.27 -15.57 14.56
N SER A 47 -14.23 -15.51 15.47
CA SER A 47 -14.61 -14.32 16.25
C SER A 47 -14.32 -14.49 17.75
N ALA A 48 -13.28 -15.24 18.11
CA ALA A 48 -12.89 -15.51 19.50
C ALA A 48 -13.94 -16.16 20.41
N GLY A 49 -15.08 -16.59 19.87
CA GLY A 49 -16.19 -17.21 20.64
C GLY A 49 -16.04 -18.71 20.87
N GLY A 50 -14.81 -19.25 20.80
CA GLY A 50 -14.56 -20.69 20.97
C GLY A 50 -14.87 -21.53 19.73
N SER A 51 -15.33 -20.93 18.62
CA SER A 51 -15.60 -21.60 17.37
C SER A 51 -14.78 -20.99 16.23
N PHE A 52 -14.47 -21.80 15.25
CA PHE A 52 -13.83 -21.37 14.01
C PHE A 52 -14.38 -22.14 12.82
N THR A 53 -14.17 -21.61 11.64
CA THR A 53 -14.48 -22.29 10.37
C THR A 53 -13.23 -22.39 9.51
N VAL A 54 -13.10 -23.51 8.79
CA VAL A 54 -12.07 -23.68 7.76
C VAL A 54 -12.76 -24.11 6.49
N VAL A 55 -12.54 -23.37 5.42
CA VAL A 55 -13.12 -23.66 4.10
C VAL A 55 -12.06 -23.56 3.03
N LYS A 56 -12.17 -24.36 1.99
CA LYS A 56 -11.40 -24.17 0.76
C LYS A 56 -11.81 -22.83 0.16
N ASP A 57 -10.84 -22.01 -0.22
CA ASP A 57 -11.08 -20.68 -0.77
C ASP A 57 -10.53 -20.60 -2.20
N GLU A 58 -11.43 -20.47 -3.15
CA GLU A 58 -11.08 -20.38 -4.58
C GLU A 58 -10.89 -18.92 -5.04
N THR A 59 -10.99 -17.95 -4.12
CA THR A 59 -10.82 -16.54 -4.44
C THR A 59 -9.36 -16.25 -4.79
N ASP A 60 -9.12 -15.68 -5.95
CA ASP A 60 -7.79 -15.21 -6.32
C ASP A 60 -7.50 -13.86 -5.67
N TYR A 61 -6.61 -13.86 -4.69
CA TYR A 61 -6.08 -12.65 -4.05
C TYR A 61 -4.71 -12.25 -4.61
N GLY A 62 -4.22 -12.91 -5.64
CA GLY A 62 -2.83 -12.77 -6.09
C GLY A 62 -1.81 -13.25 -5.07
N LEU A 63 -2.22 -14.14 -4.13
CA LEU A 63 -1.35 -14.56 -3.02
C LEU A 63 -0.20 -15.46 -3.48
N GLY A 64 -0.41 -16.25 -4.54
CA GLY A 64 0.57 -17.23 -5.05
C GLY A 64 0.95 -18.25 -3.99
N ARG A 65 1.89 -17.88 -3.10
CA ARG A 65 2.28 -18.60 -1.89
C ARG A 65 2.43 -17.62 -0.74
N GLY A 66 1.84 -17.94 0.40
CA GLY A 66 1.95 -17.10 1.59
C GLY A 66 0.70 -17.11 2.45
N THR A 67 0.60 -16.11 3.32
CA THR A 67 -0.51 -15.96 4.26
C THR A 67 -1.04 -14.52 4.22
N ARG A 68 -2.36 -14.39 4.13
CA ARG A 68 -3.08 -13.12 4.23
C ARG A 68 -3.94 -13.14 5.48
N ILE A 69 -3.80 -12.12 6.31
CA ILE A 69 -4.58 -11.97 7.53
C ILE A 69 -5.43 -10.71 7.43
N VAL A 70 -6.73 -10.84 7.60
CA VAL A 70 -7.69 -9.73 7.64
C VAL A 70 -8.24 -9.61 9.04
N LEU A 71 -8.04 -8.46 9.65
CA LEU A 71 -8.51 -8.11 10.98
C LEU A 71 -9.72 -7.18 10.85
N HIS A 72 -10.87 -7.60 11.37
CA HIS A 72 -12.03 -6.72 11.55
C HIS A 72 -11.87 -6.07 12.91
N LEU A 73 -11.38 -4.83 12.93
CA LEU A 73 -11.04 -4.13 14.16
C LEU A 73 -12.28 -3.86 15.02
N LYS A 74 -12.07 -3.85 16.33
CA LYS A 74 -13.03 -3.35 17.30
C LYS A 74 -13.29 -1.88 17.07
N GLU A 75 -14.46 -1.39 17.43
CA GLU A 75 -14.89 -0.01 17.21
C GLU A 75 -13.97 1.00 17.91
N ASP A 76 -13.49 0.68 19.09
CA ASP A 76 -12.56 1.49 19.90
C ASP A 76 -11.08 1.38 19.49
N MET A 77 -10.77 0.54 18.48
CA MET A 77 -9.40 0.28 18.00
C MET A 77 -9.15 0.81 16.57
N SER A 78 -9.98 1.75 16.12
CA SER A 78 -9.87 2.33 14.77
C SER A 78 -8.59 3.14 14.54
N ASP A 79 -7.93 3.61 15.57
CA ASP A 79 -6.65 4.32 15.52
C ASP A 79 -5.49 3.43 15.00
N PHE A 80 -5.63 2.10 15.00
CA PHE A 80 -4.70 1.18 14.32
C PHE A 80 -4.82 1.19 12.79
N LEU A 81 -5.75 1.96 12.22
CA LEU A 81 -5.79 2.25 10.78
C LEU A 81 -4.95 3.47 10.41
N GLU A 82 -4.47 4.24 11.39
CA GLU A 82 -3.66 5.40 11.14
C GLU A 82 -2.21 5.03 10.78
N GLU A 83 -1.76 5.50 9.61
CA GLU A 83 -0.40 5.27 9.12
C GLU A 83 0.67 5.67 10.13
N ARG A 84 0.52 6.85 10.76
CA ARG A 84 1.48 7.36 11.73
C ARG A 84 1.63 6.43 12.93
N LYS A 85 0.52 5.96 13.48
CA LYS A 85 0.53 5.04 14.61
C LYS A 85 1.22 3.72 14.29
N LEU A 86 0.94 3.16 13.10
CA LEU A 86 1.59 1.93 12.64
C LEU A 86 3.10 2.11 12.48
N LYS A 87 3.54 3.22 11.90
CA LYS A 87 4.97 3.55 11.76
C LYS A 87 5.66 3.67 13.11
N ASP A 88 5.06 4.37 14.07
CA ASP A 88 5.61 4.54 15.42
C ASP A 88 5.70 3.20 16.17
N LEU A 89 4.70 2.32 16.02
CA LEU A 89 4.70 0.99 16.64
C LEU A 89 5.79 0.09 16.05
N VAL A 90 5.95 0.06 14.73
CA VAL A 90 7.00 -0.74 14.08
C VAL A 90 8.37 -0.22 14.48
N LYS A 91 8.59 1.08 14.48
CA LYS A 91 9.85 1.68 14.91
C LYS A 91 10.19 1.35 16.36
N LYS A 92 9.20 1.39 17.24
CA LYS A 92 9.41 1.15 18.67
C LYS A 92 9.68 -0.32 19.01
N HIS A 93 9.01 -1.25 18.33
CA HIS A 93 8.96 -2.66 18.74
C HIS A 93 9.59 -3.63 17.74
N SER A 94 9.78 -3.23 16.49
CA SER A 94 10.14 -4.14 15.39
C SER A 94 11.25 -3.61 14.48
N GLU A 95 11.98 -2.58 14.92
CA GLU A 95 13.01 -1.92 14.10
C GLU A 95 14.13 -2.88 13.69
N PHE A 96 14.53 -3.78 14.59
CA PHE A 96 15.66 -4.68 14.41
C PHE A 96 15.28 -6.11 13.97
N ILE A 97 14.04 -6.32 13.54
CA ILE A 97 13.61 -7.61 12.98
C ILE A 97 14.33 -7.85 11.66
N GLY A 98 14.93 -9.04 11.47
CA GLY A 98 15.70 -9.42 10.29
C GLY A 98 14.90 -9.58 8.99
N PHE A 99 13.56 -9.44 9.04
CA PHE A 99 12.65 -9.52 7.89
C PHE A 99 12.06 -8.16 7.56
N PRO A 100 11.88 -7.81 6.28
CA PRO A 100 11.33 -6.52 5.88
C PRO A 100 9.86 -6.40 6.32
N ILE A 101 9.54 -5.26 6.93
CA ILE A 101 8.18 -4.86 7.28
C ILE A 101 7.81 -3.71 6.36
N ASN A 102 6.82 -3.93 5.49
CA ASN A 102 6.35 -2.96 4.52
C ASN A 102 4.96 -2.47 4.92
N LEU A 103 4.73 -1.18 4.81
CA LEU A 103 3.42 -0.55 4.99
C LEU A 103 2.95 0.03 3.66
N TRP A 104 1.71 -0.25 3.29
CA TRP A 104 1.03 0.36 2.16
C TRP A 104 0.60 1.77 2.55
N VAL A 105 1.20 2.78 1.94
CA VAL A 105 1.00 4.18 2.29
C VAL A 105 0.48 4.98 1.12
N GLU A 106 -0.32 6.01 1.42
CA GLU A 106 -0.78 6.99 0.46
C GLU A 106 0.24 8.13 0.37
N LYS A 107 0.69 8.45 -0.85
CA LYS A 107 1.52 9.62 -1.14
C LYS A 107 0.76 10.61 -1.99
N THR A 108 0.62 11.82 -1.49
CA THR A 108 0.11 12.94 -2.26
C THR A 108 1.29 13.75 -2.83
N THR A 109 1.46 13.72 -4.14
CA THR A 109 2.42 14.55 -4.86
C THR A 109 1.70 15.72 -5.52
N GLU A 110 2.19 16.94 -5.30
CA GLU A 110 1.73 18.12 -6.03
C GLU A 110 2.54 18.22 -7.34
N LYS A 111 1.86 18.06 -8.48
CA LYS A 111 2.45 18.36 -9.79
C LYS A 111 1.97 19.74 -10.23
N GLU A 112 2.92 20.59 -10.59
CA GLU A 112 2.62 21.82 -11.29
C GLU A 112 2.42 21.51 -12.77
N VAL A 113 1.17 21.61 -13.24
CA VAL A 113 0.83 21.46 -14.66
C VAL A 113 0.78 22.87 -15.24
N THR A 114 1.68 23.17 -16.17
CA THR A 114 1.60 24.38 -16.98
C THR A 114 0.53 24.17 -18.05
N ASP A 115 -0.34 25.14 -18.24
CA ASP A 115 -1.47 25.13 -19.21
C ASP A 115 -1.05 25.00 -20.70
N SER A 116 0.16 24.51 -21.00
CA SER A 116 0.64 24.32 -22.38
C SER A 116 0.42 22.89 -22.93
N ASP A 117 -0.12 21.95 -22.14
CA ASP A 117 -0.34 20.57 -22.59
C ASP A 117 -1.81 20.24 -22.91
N SER A 118 -2.70 21.26 -22.98
CA SER A 118 -4.14 21.05 -23.26
C SER A 118 -4.56 21.38 -24.70
N ASP A 119 -3.59 21.67 -25.63
CA ASP A 119 -3.94 22.06 -27.00
C ASP A 119 -3.54 21.01 -28.09
N GLU A 120 -3.29 19.74 -27.74
CA GLU A 120 -2.91 18.74 -28.75
C GLU A 120 -3.95 17.62 -29.02
N ASP A 121 -5.21 17.77 -28.66
CA ASP A 121 -6.22 16.73 -28.95
C ASP A 121 -7.53 17.24 -29.56
N GLU A 122 -7.53 18.36 -30.33
CA GLU A 122 -8.67 18.72 -31.18
C GLU A 122 -8.19 19.47 -32.44
N GLU A 123 -7.59 18.77 -33.43
CA GLU A 123 -7.60 19.17 -34.83
C GLU A 123 -7.66 17.95 -35.74
N GLU A 124 -8.87 17.49 -36.03
CA GLU A 124 -9.20 16.90 -37.33
C GLU A 124 -10.51 17.51 -37.85
N GLU A 125 -10.39 18.01 -39.07
CA GLU A 125 -11.43 18.42 -40.02
C GLU A 125 -12.02 19.84 -39.93
N LYS A 126 -11.44 20.74 -40.78
CA LYS A 126 -12.18 21.29 -41.93
C LYS A 126 -11.31 22.15 -42.82
N GLU A 127 -11.19 21.73 -44.07
CA GLU A 127 -10.73 22.50 -45.22
C GLU A 127 -11.66 23.65 -45.54
N GLY A 128 -11.10 24.74 -46.09
CA GLY A 128 -11.89 25.69 -46.90
C GLY A 128 -11.42 27.14 -46.88
N GLU A 129 -10.51 27.46 -47.78
CA GLU A 129 -10.47 28.66 -48.64
C GLU A 129 -10.57 30.10 -48.05
N ASP A 130 -9.55 30.84 -48.31
CA ASP A 130 -9.34 31.99 -49.22
C ASP A 130 -9.13 33.37 -48.57
N ASP A 131 -7.97 33.90 -48.93
CA ASP A 131 -7.57 35.22 -49.46
C ASP A 131 -7.39 36.43 -48.54
N ASP A 132 -6.22 36.99 -48.79
CA ASP A 132 -5.77 38.40 -48.81
C ASP A 132 -5.18 39.06 -47.55
N ALA A 133 -3.89 39.40 -47.70
CA ALA A 133 -3.05 40.24 -46.84
C ALA A 133 -3.36 41.75 -46.93
N PRO A 134 -2.59 42.70 -46.35
CA PRO A 134 -1.69 42.72 -45.21
C PRO A 134 -1.86 43.95 -44.26
N LYS A 135 -1.13 43.99 -43.16
CA LYS A 135 -0.34 45.14 -42.58
C LYS A 135 -0.38 45.24 -41.05
N VAL A 136 0.78 45.02 -40.48
CA VAL A 136 1.70 45.98 -39.78
C VAL A 136 1.32 46.44 -38.37
N GLU A 137 2.25 46.04 -37.47
CA GLU A 137 2.71 46.71 -36.23
C GLU A 137 1.75 46.91 -35.05
N ASP A 138 1.95 46.21 -33.93
CA ASP A 138 2.54 46.89 -32.78
C ASP A 138 3.13 45.91 -31.77
N VAL A 139 4.36 46.22 -31.36
CA VAL A 139 5.11 45.50 -30.34
C VAL A 139 4.60 45.92 -28.99
N THR A 140 3.89 45.04 -28.29
CA THR A 140 3.76 45.17 -26.84
C THR A 140 4.00 43.82 -26.20
N ASP A 141 5.19 43.70 -25.61
CA ASP A 141 5.62 42.67 -24.66
C ASP A 141 4.58 42.51 -23.52
N LYS A 142 3.63 41.64 -23.71
CA LYS A 142 2.84 41.10 -22.58
C LYS A 142 3.40 39.74 -22.23
N LYS A 143 4.35 39.73 -21.27
CA LYS A 143 4.67 38.55 -20.51
C LYS A 143 3.37 37.88 -20.07
N LYS A 144 2.94 36.83 -20.78
CA LYS A 144 1.88 35.93 -20.29
C LYS A 144 2.43 35.21 -19.08
N GLU A 145 2.01 35.61 -17.89
CA GLU A 145 2.19 34.83 -16.68
C GLU A 145 1.52 33.48 -16.92
N LYS A 146 2.33 32.43 -17.08
CA LYS A 146 1.87 31.06 -17.17
C LYS A 146 1.20 30.72 -15.83
N LYS A 147 -0.12 30.61 -15.84
CA LYS A 147 -0.87 30.14 -14.68
C LYS A 147 -0.58 28.66 -14.49
N THR A 148 0.28 28.34 -13.54
CA THR A 148 0.51 26.97 -13.08
C THR A 148 -0.63 26.54 -12.18
N LYS A 149 -1.31 25.46 -12.54
CA LYS A 149 -2.30 24.80 -11.68
C LYS A 149 -1.60 23.68 -10.92
N LYS A 150 -1.69 23.70 -9.59
CA LYS A 150 -1.22 22.60 -8.74
C LYS A 150 -2.27 21.51 -8.73
N VAL A 151 -1.96 20.39 -9.36
CA VAL A 151 -2.80 19.18 -9.32
C VAL A 151 -2.22 18.23 -8.28
N LYS A 152 -3.05 17.84 -7.32
CA LYS A 152 -2.71 16.82 -6.33
C LYS A 152 -2.90 15.45 -6.96
N GLN A 153 -1.81 14.72 -7.14
CA GLN A 153 -1.83 13.33 -7.58
C GLN A 153 -1.64 12.44 -6.35
N VAL A 154 -2.64 11.59 -6.08
CA VAL A 154 -2.56 10.57 -5.04
C VAL A 154 -2.00 9.29 -5.64
N SER A 155 -0.93 8.78 -5.06
CA SER A 155 -0.34 7.48 -5.40
C SER A 155 -0.21 6.64 -4.14
N HIS A 156 -0.17 5.32 -4.32
CA HIS A 156 0.04 4.38 -3.22
C HIS A 156 1.31 3.59 -3.47
N GLU A 157 2.11 3.40 -2.44
CA GLU A 157 3.34 2.60 -2.53
C GLU A 157 3.63 1.83 -1.25
N TRP A 158 4.47 0.79 -1.38
CA TRP A 158 5.01 0.05 -0.25
C TRP A 158 6.22 0.78 0.33
N GLU A 159 6.14 1.16 1.60
CA GLU A 159 7.25 1.75 2.33
C GLU A 159 7.84 0.74 3.31
N VAL A 160 9.16 0.53 3.24
CA VAL A 160 9.90 -0.31 4.19
C VAL A 160 10.09 0.45 5.50
N LEU A 161 9.58 -0.07 6.60
CA LEU A 161 9.62 0.59 7.90
C LEU A 161 10.88 0.26 8.71
N ASN A 162 11.33 -0.99 8.70
CA ASN A 162 12.53 -1.43 9.45
C ASN A 162 13.76 -1.43 8.55
N LYS A 163 14.44 -0.31 8.46
CA LYS A 163 15.62 -0.14 7.58
C LYS A 163 16.93 -0.60 8.23
N GLN A 164 16.94 -0.71 9.55
CA GLN A 164 18.15 -1.07 10.30
C GLN A 164 18.28 -2.60 10.41
N LYS A 165 19.44 -3.11 9.97
CA LYS A 165 19.77 -4.51 10.19
C LYS A 165 20.38 -4.66 11.59
N PRO A 166 20.07 -5.76 12.31
CA PRO A 166 20.72 -6.05 13.58
C PRO A 166 22.25 -6.20 13.36
N ILE A 167 23.01 -5.73 14.32
CA ILE A 167 24.48 -5.74 14.26
C ILE A 167 25.05 -7.10 14.74
N TRP A 168 24.24 -7.90 15.42
CA TRP A 168 24.58 -9.22 15.98
C TRP A 168 24.12 -10.37 15.10
#